data_29c6fe12373f1a916f71fbc3b587d264
#
_entry.id   29c6fe12373f1a916f71fbc3b587d264
#
_cell.length_a   1.000
_cell.length_b   1.000
_cell.length_c   1.000
_cell.angle_alpha   90.00
_cell.angle_beta   90.00
_cell.angle_gamma   90.00
#
_symmetry.space_group_name_H-M   'P 1'
#
loop_
_entity.id
_entity.type
_entity.pdbx_description
1 polymer ?
#
loop_
_entity_poly.entity_id
_entity_poly.type
_entity_poly.pdbx_seq_one_letter_code
_entity_poly.pdbx_strand_id
1 'polypeptide(L)'
;MDRSRQIPIVIPAYQPDERLCGLVQALQTAGLDNIVAVDDGSGSAYAAIFAWLRAAGCTVLTHAVNQGKGRALKTAFNYCLNTYPELIGCVTADSDGQHTVPSIRRCMEALAETPDRLILGCRDFNAPGVPDKSRMGNKISVRVCAAFCGVKVSDTQTGLRGIPRDFMAQLLNVAGERFEFETNMLIYSKDRIRIREVEIETVYDSRENHTTHFNPVWDSIRIYRLFLRAFARFLLSSLSSSCIDLALFALFCGLLRGRMTEYYDVLLASALARILSAVYNYCINYKLVFAAKA
;
A
#
# COMPACT_ATOMS: atom_id res chain seq x y z
N MET A 1 -26.77 -19.01 2.32
CA MET A 1 -26.76 -17.55 2.07
C MET A 1 -25.65 -17.24 1.08
N ASP A 2 -25.96 -16.52 0.05
CA ASP A 2 -24.99 -16.16 -0.99
C ASP A 2 -24.02 -15.11 -0.42
N ARG A 3 -22.80 -15.54 -0.09
CA ARG A 3 -21.76 -14.67 0.50
C ARG A 3 -21.25 -13.60 -0.47
N SER A 4 -21.57 -13.70 -1.77
CA SER A 4 -21.18 -12.72 -2.78
C SER A 4 -21.79 -11.34 -2.51
N ARG A 5 -23.01 -11.31 -1.96
CA ARG A 5 -23.70 -10.07 -1.56
C ARG A 5 -23.05 -9.35 -0.38
N GLN A 6 -22.29 -10.08 0.44
CA GLN A 6 -21.60 -9.55 1.62
C GLN A 6 -20.17 -9.06 1.30
N ILE A 7 -19.73 -9.20 0.04
CA ILE A 7 -18.41 -8.79 -0.44
C ILE A 7 -18.58 -7.98 -1.73
N PRO A 8 -18.87 -6.67 -1.66
CA PRO A 8 -18.95 -5.82 -2.84
C PRO A 8 -17.61 -5.74 -3.56
N ILE A 9 -17.67 -5.61 -4.90
CA ILE A 9 -16.53 -5.34 -5.75
C ILE A 9 -16.42 -3.83 -5.91
N VAL A 10 -15.31 -3.26 -5.47
CA VAL A 10 -15.03 -1.81 -5.50
C VAL A 10 -14.13 -1.51 -6.69
N ILE A 11 -14.58 -0.62 -7.59
CA ILE A 11 -13.85 -0.25 -8.81
C ILE A 11 -13.66 1.27 -8.84
N PRO A 12 -12.49 1.79 -8.42
CA PRO A 12 -12.15 3.20 -8.62
C PRO A 12 -11.89 3.46 -10.11
N ALA A 13 -12.49 4.49 -10.67
CA ALA A 13 -12.40 4.82 -12.08
C ALA A 13 -12.15 6.33 -12.30
N TYR A 14 -11.15 6.65 -13.10
CA TYR A 14 -10.87 8.00 -13.57
C TYR A 14 -10.65 7.97 -15.08
N GLN A 15 -11.51 8.68 -15.80
CA GLN A 15 -11.51 8.70 -17.26
C GLN A 15 -11.46 7.28 -17.87
N PRO A 16 -12.40 6.40 -17.47
CA PRO A 16 -12.41 5.01 -17.92
C PRO A 16 -12.79 4.92 -19.40
N ASP A 17 -12.41 3.81 -20.02
CA ASP A 17 -12.88 3.44 -21.35
C ASP A 17 -13.90 2.29 -21.31
N GLU A 18 -14.25 1.74 -22.48
CA GLU A 18 -15.24 0.66 -22.63
C GLU A 18 -14.84 -0.65 -21.91
N ARG A 19 -13.55 -0.82 -21.55
CA ARG A 19 -13.09 -1.99 -20.81
C ARG A 19 -13.76 -2.09 -19.44
N LEU A 20 -14.09 -0.96 -18.81
CA LEU A 20 -14.86 -0.94 -17.57
C LEU A 20 -16.26 -1.53 -17.77
N CYS A 21 -16.95 -1.18 -18.85
CA CYS A 21 -18.26 -1.74 -19.18
C CYS A 21 -18.16 -3.26 -19.42
N GLY A 22 -17.14 -3.68 -20.17
CA GLY A 22 -16.86 -5.11 -20.43
C GLY A 22 -16.59 -5.90 -19.15
N LEU A 23 -15.80 -5.35 -18.24
CA LEU A 23 -15.53 -5.97 -16.92
C LEU A 23 -16.83 -6.14 -16.12
N VAL A 24 -17.63 -5.08 -16.01
CA VAL A 24 -18.90 -5.11 -15.26
C VAL A 24 -19.86 -6.13 -15.88
N GLN A 25 -20.00 -6.17 -17.20
CA GLN A 25 -20.85 -7.15 -17.88
C GLN A 25 -20.38 -8.59 -17.63
N ALA A 26 -19.07 -8.83 -17.66
CA ALA A 26 -18.49 -10.14 -17.39
C ALA A 26 -18.71 -10.57 -15.92
N LEU A 27 -18.59 -9.64 -14.96
CA LEU A 27 -18.87 -9.88 -13.55
C LEU A 27 -20.34 -10.26 -13.33
N GLN A 28 -21.28 -9.50 -13.90
CA GLN A 28 -22.71 -9.76 -13.78
C GLN A 28 -23.11 -11.08 -14.43
N THR A 29 -22.56 -11.40 -15.61
CA THR A 29 -22.77 -12.69 -16.26
C THR A 29 -22.29 -13.86 -15.36
N ALA A 30 -21.29 -13.62 -14.53
CA ALA A 30 -20.79 -14.59 -13.57
C ALA A 30 -21.56 -14.58 -12.22
N GLY A 31 -22.64 -13.80 -12.10
CA GLY A 31 -23.47 -13.68 -10.88
C GLY A 31 -22.82 -12.82 -9.79
N LEU A 32 -21.89 -11.93 -10.13
CA LEU A 32 -21.21 -11.01 -9.23
C LEU A 32 -21.77 -9.58 -9.42
N ASP A 33 -22.98 -9.35 -8.89
CA ASP A 33 -23.77 -8.15 -9.19
C ASP A 33 -23.53 -6.99 -8.21
N ASN A 34 -22.93 -7.26 -7.02
CA ASN A 34 -22.71 -6.24 -6.01
C ASN A 34 -21.45 -5.41 -6.34
N ILE A 35 -21.60 -4.40 -7.21
CA ILE A 35 -20.52 -3.60 -7.75
C ILE A 35 -20.69 -2.14 -7.31
N VAL A 36 -19.65 -1.59 -6.69
CA VAL A 36 -19.53 -0.18 -6.28
C VAL A 36 -18.42 0.48 -7.11
N ALA A 37 -18.80 1.24 -8.11
CA ALA A 37 -17.87 2.05 -8.90
C ALA A 37 -17.74 3.46 -8.30
N VAL A 38 -16.53 4.02 -8.36
CA VAL A 38 -16.30 5.42 -7.95
C VAL A 38 -15.77 6.20 -9.13
N ASP A 39 -16.57 7.14 -9.63
CA ASP A 39 -16.13 8.15 -10.57
C ASP A 39 -15.29 9.20 -9.86
N ASP A 40 -13.99 9.16 -10.02
CA ASP A 40 -13.06 10.09 -9.40
C ASP A 40 -12.92 11.40 -10.18
N GLY A 41 -14.07 12.01 -10.51
CA GLY A 41 -14.09 13.31 -11.17
C GLY A 41 -13.66 13.26 -12.65
N SER A 42 -14.16 12.27 -13.40
CA SER A 42 -13.78 12.04 -14.80
C SER A 42 -14.28 13.14 -15.76
N GLY A 43 -15.32 13.89 -15.36
CA GLY A 43 -15.91 14.96 -16.17
C GLY A 43 -16.97 14.48 -17.17
N SER A 44 -17.60 15.45 -17.86
CA SER A 44 -18.76 15.20 -18.71
C SER A 44 -18.50 14.29 -19.90
N ALA A 45 -17.29 14.25 -20.43
CA ALA A 45 -16.92 13.39 -21.54
C ALA A 45 -17.12 11.88 -21.24
N TYR A 46 -17.07 11.50 -19.96
CA TYR A 46 -17.21 10.12 -19.49
C TYR A 46 -18.59 9.81 -18.89
N ALA A 47 -19.49 10.79 -18.88
CA ALA A 47 -20.82 10.67 -18.27
C ALA A 47 -21.63 9.49 -18.82
N ALA A 48 -21.48 9.17 -20.10
CA ALA A 48 -22.18 8.07 -20.75
C ALA A 48 -21.79 6.70 -20.13
N ILE A 49 -20.51 6.48 -19.84
CA ILE A 49 -20.02 5.23 -19.21
C ILE A 49 -20.65 5.07 -17.82
N PHE A 50 -20.60 6.10 -16.99
CA PHE A 50 -21.18 6.03 -15.64
C PHE A 50 -22.71 5.97 -15.64
N ALA A 51 -23.38 6.56 -16.63
CA ALA A 51 -24.81 6.38 -16.82
C ALA A 51 -25.16 4.93 -17.17
N TRP A 52 -24.37 4.32 -18.04
CA TRP A 52 -24.51 2.90 -18.37
C TRP A 52 -24.29 2.00 -17.13
N LEU A 53 -23.28 2.26 -16.32
CA LEU A 53 -23.03 1.51 -15.08
C LEU A 53 -24.24 1.59 -14.12
N ARG A 54 -24.85 2.77 -13.95
CA ARG A 54 -26.07 2.93 -13.14
C ARG A 54 -27.24 2.15 -13.72
N ALA A 55 -27.42 2.20 -15.04
CA ALA A 55 -28.48 1.46 -15.74
C ALA A 55 -28.26 -0.06 -15.62
N ALA A 56 -27.01 -0.52 -15.59
CA ALA A 56 -26.63 -1.90 -15.34
C ALA A 56 -26.80 -2.33 -13.86
N GLY A 57 -27.29 -1.45 -12.97
CA GLY A 57 -27.54 -1.77 -11.56
C GLY A 57 -26.34 -1.59 -10.63
N CYS A 58 -25.22 -1.03 -11.11
CA CYS A 58 -24.08 -0.72 -10.24
C CYS A 58 -24.36 0.52 -9.37
N THR A 59 -23.86 0.49 -8.13
CA THR A 59 -23.75 1.71 -7.33
C THR A 59 -22.61 2.58 -7.87
N VAL A 60 -22.91 3.83 -8.25
CA VAL A 60 -21.88 4.77 -8.75
C VAL A 60 -21.81 5.97 -7.82
N LEU A 61 -20.69 6.07 -7.09
CA LEU A 61 -20.31 7.23 -6.29
C LEU A 61 -19.54 8.21 -7.17
N THR A 62 -19.71 9.52 -6.99
CA THR A 62 -19.08 10.52 -7.88
C THR A 62 -18.40 11.60 -7.07
N HIS A 63 -17.14 11.87 -7.40
CA HIS A 63 -16.38 13.03 -6.94
C HIS A 63 -16.55 14.20 -7.90
N ALA A 64 -16.62 15.41 -7.39
CA ALA A 64 -16.72 16.62 -8.23
C ALA A 64 -15.45 16.88 -9.04
N VAL A 65 -14.29 16.46 -8.51
CA VAL A 65 -12.96 16.61 -9.13
C VAL A 65 -12.10 15.39 -8.81
N ASN A 66 -11.05 15.14 -9.60
CA ASN A 66 -10.10 14.06 -9.33
C ASN A 66 -9.39 14.27 -8.00
N GLN A 67 -9.63 13.34 -7.07
CA GLN A 67 -9.01 13.30 -5.75
C GLN A 67 -7.95 12.20 -5.62
N GLY A 68 -7.94 11.26 -6.56
CA GLY A 68 -7.00 10.16 -6.66
C GLY A 68 -7.55 8.81 -6.20
N LYS A 69 -6.92 7.74 -6.69
CA LYS A 69 -7.35 6.34 -6.46
C LYS A 69 -7.55 6.01 -4.97
N GLY A 70 -6.62 6.47 -4.11
CA GLY A 70 -6.72 6.25 -2.67
C GLY A 70 -7.96 6.89 -2.05
N ARG A 71 -8.32 8.11 -2.47
CA ARG A 71 -9.55 8.77 -2.02
C ARG A 71 -10.78 8.04 -2.53
N ALA A 72 -10.79 7.62 -3.79
CA ALA A 72 -11.89 6.86 -4.36
C ALA A 72 -12.12 5.54 -3.60
N LEU A 73 -11.05 4.81 -3.26
CA LEU A 73 -11.15 3.62 -2.43
C LEU A 73 -11.73 3.92 -1.05
N LYS A 74 -11.25 4.97 -0.36
CA LYS A 74 -11.79 5.37 0.95
C LYS A 74 -13.27 5.77 0.88
N THR A 75 -13.68 6.47 -0.17
CA THR A 75 -15.09 6.83 -0.42
C THR A 75 -15.95 5.58 -0.54
N ALA A 76 -15.50 4.58 -1.33
CA ALA A 76 -16.19 3.30 -1.45
C ALA A 76 -16.21 2.53 -0.12
N PHE A 77 -15.10 2.48 0.61
CA PHE A 77 -15.04 1.80 1.91
C PHE A 77 -16.03 2.40 2.90
N ASN A 78 -16.05 3.73 3.02
CA ASN A 78 -17.00 4.43 3.88
C ASN A 78 -18.44 4.15 3.46
N TYR A 79 -18.74 4.15 2.16
CA TYR A 79 -20.05 3.79 1.65
C TYR A 79 -20.44 2.35 2.04
N CYS A 80 -19.56 1.38 1.76
CA CYS A 80 -19.82 -0.03 2.05
C CYS A 80 -20.05 -0.28 3.55
N LEU A 81 -19.23 0.32 4.41
CA LEU A 81 -19.32 0.19 5.86
C LEU A 81 -20.66 0.73 6.41
N ASN A 82 -21.20 1.78 5.81
CA ASN A 82 -22.48 2.38 6.22
C ASN A 82 -23.70 1.71 5.60
N THR A 83 -23.55 1.08 4.42
CA THR A 83 -24.69 0.58 3.63
C THR A 83 -24.95 -0.90 3.85
N TYR A 84 -23.89 -1.70 4.07
CA TYR A 84 -24.03 -3.16 4.16
C TYR A 84 -23.88 -3.65 5.62
N PRO A 85 -24.97 -3.98 6.33
CA PRO A 85 -24.91 -4.40 7.75
C PRO A 85 -24.07 -5.66 7.98
N GLU A 86 -24.18 -6.63 7.06
CA GLU A 86 -23.50 -7.93 7.13
C GLU A 86 -22.25 -7.99 6.28
N LEU A 87 -21.58 -6.85 6.07
CA LEU A 87 -20.36 -6.76 5.28
C LEU A 87 -19.25 -7.62 5.86
N ILE A 88 -18.72 -8.56 5.09
CA ILE A 88 -17.50 -9.32 5.41
C ILE A 88 -16.26 -8.46 5.09
N GLY A 89 -16.30 -7.75 3.99
CA GLY A 89 -15.24 -6.91 3.46
C GLY A 89 -15.55 -6.54 2.02
N CYS A 90 -14.57 -6.07 1.27
CA CYS A 90 -14.72 -5.80 -0.16
C CYS A 90 -13.54 -6.36 -0.95
N VAL A 91 -13.74 -6.56 -2.25
CA VAL A 91 -12.65 -6.83 -3.20
C VAL A 91 -12.47 -5.61 -4.09
N THR A 92 -11.27 -5.06 -4.17
CA THR A 92 -10.93 -3.97 -5.08
C THR A 92 -10.46 -4.52 -6.41
N ALA A 93 -10.85 -3.88 -7.53
CA ALA A 93 -10.36 -4.19 -8.87
C ALA A 93 -10.13 -2.91 -9.65
N ASP A 94 -9.16 -2.92 -10.57
CA ASP A 94 -8.89 -1.78 -11.44
C ASP A 94 -9.88 -1.69 -12.60
N SER A 95 -10.12 -0.47 -13.09
CA SER A 95 -11.09 -0.21 -14.16
C SER A 95 -10.57 -0.49 -15.57
N ASP A 96 -9.30 -0.91 -15.71
CA ASP A 96 -8.62 -1.14 -16.99
C ASP A 96 -8.85 -2.54 -17.59
N GLY A 97 -9.60 -3.40 -16.88
CA GLY A 97 -9.93 -4.75 -17.33
C GLY A 97 -8.77 -5.76 -17.21
N GLN A 98 -7.67 -5.43 -16.56
CA GLN A 98 -6.54 -6.37 -16.39
C GLN A 98 -6.85 -7.50 -15.39
N HIS A 99 -7.85 -7.33 -14.53
CA HIS A 99 -8.28 -8.34 -13.58
C HIS A 99 -9.40 -9.22 -14.16
N THR A 100 -9.12 -10.51 -14.33
CA THR A 100 -10.11 -11.46 -14.85
C THR A 100 -11.17 -11.79 -13.80
N VAL A 101 -12.38 -12.15 -14.25
CA VAL A 101 -13.47 -12.57 -13.36
C VAL A 101 -13.08 -13.76 -12.47
N PRO A 102 -12.38 -14.81 -12.96
CA PRO A 102 -11.89 -15.88 -12.11
C PRO A 102 -10.93 -15.40 -11.01
N SER A 103 -10.04 -14.42 -11.32
CA SER A 103 -9.11 -13.85 -10.33
C SER A 103 -9.84 -13.07 -9.24
N ILE A 104 -10.83 -12.26 -9.61
CA ILE A 104 -11.68 -11.52 -8.66
C ILE A 104 -12.44 -12.51 -7.77
N ARG A 105 -13.05 -13.55 -8.35
CA ARG A 105 -13.77 -14.60 -7.60
C ARG A 105 -12.86 -15.32 -6.61
N ARG A 106 -11.66 -15.73 -7.00
CA ARG A 106 -10.68 -16.35 -6.08
C ARG A 106 -10.36 -15.45 -4.88
N CYS A 107 -10.20 -14.14 -5.10
CA CYS A 107 -9.97 -13.20 -4.00
C CYS A 107 -11.20 -13.05 -3.10
N MET A 108 -12.42 -13.06 -3.64
CA MET A 108 -13.67 -13.07 -2.86
C MET A 108 -13.82 -14.33 -2.00
N GLU A 109 -13.56 -15.49 -2.58
CA GLU A 109 -13.59 -16.77 -1.88
C GLU A 109 -12.57 -16.82 -0.75
N ALA A 110 -11.32 -16.40 -1.04
CA ALA A 110 -10.27 -16.32 -0.04
C ALA A 110 -10.62 -15.37 1.12
N LEU A 111 -11.27 -14.23 0.83
CA LEU A 111 -11.75 -13.30 1.85
C LEU A 111 -12.90 -13.89 2.67
N ALA A 112 -13.83 -14.60 2.03
CA ALA A 112 -14.93 -15.27 2.71
C ALA A 112 -14.46 -16.41 3.63
N GLU A 113 -13.38 -17.11 3.24
CA GLU A 113 -12.75 -18.16 4.04
C GLU A 113 -11.93 -17.61 5.22
N THR A 114 -11.26 -16.47 5.01
CA THR A 114 -10.36 -15.85 6.00
C THR A 114 -10.67 -14.36 6.17
N PRO A 115 -11.80 -14.01 6.81
CA PRO A 115 -12.26 -12.62 6.94
C PRO A 115 -11.42 -11.78 7.91
N ASP A 116 -10.44 -12.40 8.55
CA ASP A 116 -9.43 -11.77 9.41
C ASP A 116 -8.11 -11.48 8.68
N ARG A 117 -8.04 -11.69 7.36
CA ARG A 117 -6.81 -11.52 6.56
C ARG A 117 -6.99 -10.56 5.40
N LEU A 118 -5.96 -9.75 5.16
CA LEU A 118 -5.83 -8.98 3.92
C LEU A 118 -5.46 -9.93 2.78
N ILE A 119 -6.31 -10.03 1.77
CA ILE A 119 -6.06 -10.85 0.59
C ILE A 119 -5.35 -10.00 -0.45
N LEU A 120 -4.27 -10.52 -1.04
CA LEU A 120 -3.58 -9.92 -2.18
C LEU A 120 -3.65 -10.87 -3.36
N GLY A 121 -4.22 -10.41 -4.46
CA GLY A 121 -4.15 -11.10 -5.74
C GLY A 121 -2.77 -10.87 -6.36
N CYS A 122 -1.89 -11.86 -6.27
CA CYS A 122 -0.49 -11.73 -6.68
C CYS A 122 -0.27 -12.33 -8.07
N ARG A 123 0.39 -11.56 -8.93
CA ARG A 123 0.77 -11.98 -10.28
C ARG A 123 2.01 -12.88 -10.23
N ASP A 124 2.04 -13.92 -11.05
CA ASP A 124 3.27 -14.67 -11.26
C ASP A 124 4.20 -13.93 -12.24
N PHE A 125 5.19 -13.23 -11.71
CA PHE A 125 6.21 -12.53 -12.51
C PHE A 125 7.25 -13.46 -13.15
N ASN A 126 7.22 -14.77 -12.87
CA ASN A 126 8.10 -15.74 -13.49
C ASN A 126 7.42 -16.43 -14.70
N ALA A 127 6.12 -16.21 -14.90
CA ALA A 127 5.37 -16.78 -16.02
C ALA A 127 5.95 -16.35 -17.37
N PRO A 128 5.84 -17.20 -18.42
CA PRO A 128 6.21 -16.82 -19.78
C PRO A 128 5.42 -15.60 -20.26
N GLY A 129 6.07 -14.69 -20.98
CA GLY A 129 5.42 -13.48 -21.54
C GLY A 129 5.40 -12.26 -20.64
N VAL A 130 5.82 -12.37 -19.38
CA VAL A 130 5.95 -11.20 -18.49
C VAL A 130 7.10 -10.30 -18.95
N PRO A 131 6.85 -9.00 -19.23
CA PRO A 131 7.90 -8.06 -19.63
C PRO A 131 9.02 -7.96 -18.57
N ASP A 132 10.28 -7.94 -19.00
CA ASP A 132 11.43 -7.88 -18.09
C ASP A 132 11.43 -6.64 -17.20
N LYS A 133 10.93 -5.50 -17.71
CA LYS A 133 10.78 -4.26 -16.93
C LYS A 133 9.82 -4.46 -15.76
N SER A 134 8.68 -5.13 -15.97
CA SER A 134 7.71 -5.43 -14.92
C SER A 134 8.28 -6.38 -13.89
N ARG A 135 8.96 -7.44 -14.34
CA ARG A 135 9.67 -8.41 -13.47
C ARG A 135 10.73 -7.73 -12.60
N MET A 136 11.58 -6.89 -13.21
CA MET A 136 12.63 -6.17 -12.49
C MET A 136 12.06 -5.14 -11.52
N GLY A 137 11.05 -4.37 -11.96
CA GLY A 137 10.35 -3.39 -11.12
C GLY A 137 9.74 -4.02 -9.87
N ASN A 138 9.04 -5.16 -10.04
CA ASN A 138 8.47 -5.88 -8.91
C ASN A 138 9.56 -6.41 -7.95
N LYS A 139 10.64 -7.02 -8.47
CA LYS A 139 11.75 -7.51 -7.62
C LYS A 139 12.36 -6.39 -6.76
N ILE A 140 12.54 -5.20 -7.32
CA ILE A 140 13.05 -4.04 -6.57
C ILE A 140 12.04 -3.61 -5.53
N SER A 141 10.77 -3.44 -5.90
CA SER A 141 9.69 -2.99 -5.02
C SER A 141 9.47 -3.94 -3.83
N VAL A 142 9.46 -5.25 -4.07
CA VAL A 142 9.35 -6.30 -3.03
C VAL A 142 10.53 -6.24 -2.05
N ARG A 143 11.78 -6.12 -2.55
CA ARG A 143 12.97 -6.02 -1.68
C ARG A 143 12.96 -4.76 -0.83
N VAL A 144 12.60 -3.62 -1.44
CA VAL A 144 12.48 -2.34 -0.74
C VAL A 144 11.40 -2.42 0.33
N CYS A 145 10.21 -2.95 0.00
CA CYS A 145 9.12 -3.12 0.95
C CYS A 145 9.51 -4.05 2.11
N ALA A 146 10.17 -5.16 1.83
CA ALA A 146 10.65 -6.09 2.86
C ALA A 146 11.72 -5.45 3.78
N ALA A 147 12.69 -4.73 3.19
CA ALA A 147 13.80 -4.14 3.94
C ALA A 147 13.36 -2.94 4.80
N PHE A 148 12.54 -2.04 4.24
CA PHE A 148 12.19 -0.77 4.92
C PHE A 148 10.86 -0.82 5.66
N CYS A 149 9.92 -1.66 5.23
CA CYS A 149 8.60 -1.77 5.85
C CYS A 149 8.42 -3.05 6.65
N GLY A 150 9.29 -4.04 6.46
CA GLY A 150 9.20 -5.35 7.10
C GLY A 150 8.00 -6.17 6.62
N VAL A 151 7.40 -5.83 5.47
CA VAL A 151 6.29 -6.55 4.84
C VAL A 151 6.85 -7.40 3.71
N LYS A 152 6.66 -8.71 3.81
CA LYS A 152 7.12 -9.68 2.80
C LYS A 152 5.92 -10.15 2.00
N VAL A 153 5.83 -9.71 0.75
CA VAL A 153 4.79 -10.10 -0.22
C VAL A 153 5.43 -10.30 -1.59
N SER A 154 4.80 -11.09 -2.44
CA SER A 154 5.32 -11.38 -3.78
C SER A 154 4.97 -10.31 -4.82
N ASP A 155 3.89 -9.55 -4.60
CA ASP A 155 3.46 -8.43 -5.44
C ASP A 155 3.02 -7.26 -4.56
N THR A 156 3.77 -6.16 -4.60
CA THR A 156 3.48 -4.94 -3.83
C THR A 156 2.55 -3.98 -4.56
N GLN A 157 2.35 -4.16 -5.87
CA GLN A 157 1.69 -3.21 -6.75
C GLN A 157 0.33 -3.68 -7.25
N THR A 158 -0.14 -4.85 -6.79
CA THR A 158 -1.45 -5.34 -7.19
C THR A 158 -2.58 -4.44 -6.71
N GLY A 159 -3.52 -4.10 -7.60
CA GLY A 159 -4.77 -3.42 -7.27
C GLY A 159 -5.90 -4.39 -6.85
N LEU A 160 -5.75 -5.69 -7.13
CA LEU A 160 -6.72 -6.70 -6.75
C LEU A 160 -6.49 -7.16 -5.31
N ARG A 161 -7.34 -6.69 -4.40
CA ARG A 161 -7.21 -6.94 -2.95
C ARG A 161 -8.55 -7.28 -2.33
N GLY A 162 -8.57 -8.29 -1.46
CA GLY A 162 -9.70 -8.55 -0.57
C GLY A 162 -9.43 -7.92 0.81
N ILE A 163 -10.26 -6.96 1.18
CA ILE A 163 -10.05 -6.12 2.36
C ILE A 163 -11.15 -6.40 3.38
N PRO A 164 -10.82 -6.97 4.56
CA PRO A 164 -11.80 -7.22 5.62
C PRO A 164 -12.46 -5.95 6.14
N ARG A 165 -13.71 -6.08 6.61
CA ARG A 165 -14.51 -4.98 7.15
C ARG A 165 -13.78 -4.14 8.20
N ASP A 166 -13.22 -4.79 9.21
CA ASP A 166 -12.56 -4.09 10.32
C ASP A 166 -11.29 -3.36 9.85
N PHE A 167 -10.62 -3.92 8.86
CA PHE A 167 -9.46 -3.29 8.27
C PHE A 167 -9.86 -2.12 7.35
N MET A 168 -10.98 -2.22 6.61
CA MET A 168 -11.53 -1.09 5.84
C MET A 168 -11.76 0.14 6.73
N ALA A 169 -12.37 -0.05 7.91
CA ALA A 169 -12.62 1.03 8.86
C ALA A 169 -11.31 1.72 9.31
N GLN A 170 -10.27 0.94 9.59
CA GLN A 170 -8.95 1.47 9.95
C GLN A 170 -8.30 2.24 8.78
N LEU A 171 -8.47 1.74 7.55
CA LEU A 171 -7.89 2.34 6.35
C LEU A 171 -8.44 3.72 6.01
N LEU A 172 -9.62 4.10 6.49
CA LEU A 172 -10.17 5.45 6.30
C LEU A 172 -9.23 6.54 6.85
N ASN A 173 -8.49 6.24 7.92
CA ASN A 173 -7.56 7.16 8.55
C ASN A 173 -6.10 7.02 8.05
N VAL A 174 -5.82 6.06 7.17
CA VAL A 174 -4.48 5.87 6.62
C VAL A 174 -4.17 6.97 5.59
N ALA A 175 -2.99 7.56 5.67
CA ALA A 175 -2.56 8.61 4.75
C ALA A 175 -2.44 8.11 3.29
N GLY A 176 -2.53 9.05 2.35
CA GLY A 176 -2.44 8.78 0.92
C GLY A 176 -3.80 8.89 0.23
N GLU A 177 -3.82 9.67 -0.85
CA GLU A 177 -5.05 9.91 -1.61
C GLU A 177 -4.95 9.38 -3.04
N ARG A 178 -3.73 9.06 -3.49
CA ARG A 178 -3.45 8.56 -4.84
C ARG A 178 -2.90 7.12 -4.80
N PHE A 179 -2.01 6.76 -5.70
CA PHE A 179 -1.43 5.40 -5.78
C PHE A 179 -0.60 5.00 -4.55
N GLU A 180 -0.04 5.98 -3.81
CA GLU A 180 0.67 5.73 -2.56
C GLU A 180 -0.20 5.12 -1.46
N PHE A 181 -1.52 5.27 -1.54
CA PHE A 181 -2.45 4.68 -0.56
C PHE A 181 -2.34 3.15 -0.50
N GLU A 182 -2.23 2.50 -1.64
CA GLU A 182 -2.10 1.04 -1.71
C GLU A 182 -0.78 0.55 -1.08
N THR A 183 0.29 1.33 -1.21
CA THR A 183 1.56 1.08 -0.52
C THR A 183 1.43 1.34 0.98
N ASN A 184 0.77 2.42 1.37
CA ASN A 184 0.52 2.73 2.78
C ASN A 184 -0.38 1.68 3.45
N MET A 185 -1.35 1.12 2.74
CA MET A 185 -2.17 -0.01 3.21
C MET A 185 -1.28 -1.22 3.55
N LEU A 186 -0.31 -1.57 2.70
CA LEU A 186 0.64 -2.66 2.99
C LEU A 186 1.53 -2.34 4.19
N ILE A 187 2.06 -1.11 4.27
CA ILE A 187 2.86 -0.69 5.43
C ILE A 187 2.03 -0.73 6.71
N TYR A 188 0.78 -0.27 6.64
CA TYR A 188 -0.13 -0.24 7.79
C TYR A 188 -0.59 -1.62 8.22
N SER A 189 -0.64 -2.60 7.29
CA SER A 189 -1.01 -3.98 7.61
C SER A 189 0.00 -4.69 8.50
N LYS A 190 1.26 -4.24 8.53
CA LYS A 190 2.30 -4.83 9.37
C LYS A 190 1.88 -4.83 10.83
N ASP A 191 2.01 -5.97 11.47
CA ASP A 191 1.69 -6.22 12.88
C ASP A 191 0.21 -5.99 13.27
N ARG A 192 -0.69 -5.72 12.29
CA ARG A 192 -2.13 -5.48 12.51
C ARG A 192 -3.03 -6.53 11.90
N ILE A 193 -2.68 -6.99 10.70
CA ILE A 193 -3.47 -7.98 9.99
C ILE A 193 -2.55 -8.93 9.23
N ARG A 194 -2.88 -10.21 9.21
CA ARG A 194 -2.15 -11.19 8.40
C ARG A 194 -2.49 -11.02 6.94
N ILE A 195 -1.51 -11.25 6.07
CA ILE A 195 -1.69 -11.23 4.62
C ILE A 195 -1.82 -12.67 4.12
N ARG A 196 -2.77 -12.89 3.19
CA ARG A 196 -2.90 -14.13 2.40
C ARG A 196 -2.75 -13.76 0.94
N GLU A 197 -1.77 -14.33 0.28
CA GLU A 197 -1.57 -14.19 -1.17
C GLU A 197 -2.40 -15.23 -1.92
N VAL A 198 -3.00 -14.80 -3.03
CA VAL A 198 -3.76 -15.62 -3.96
C VAL A 198 -3.17 -15.40 -5.34
N GLU A 199 -2.74 -16.46 -5.98
CA GLU A 199 -2.23 -16.36 -7.35
C GLU A 199 -3.34 -16.01 -8.34
N ILE A 200 -3.07 -14.98 -9.16
CA ILE A 200 -4.01 -14.49 -10.15
C ILE A 200 -3.40 -14.50 -11.56
N GLU A 201 -4.28 -14.67 -12.53
CA GLU A 201 -3.96 -14.46 -13.93
C GLU A 201 -4.01 -12.97 -14.24
N THR A 202 -3.04 -12.46 -14.98
CA THR A 202 -3.00 -11.10 -15.46
C THR A 202 -3.06 -11.08 -16.97
N VAL A 203 -3.99 -10.32 -17.50
CA VAL A 203 -4.03 -10.03 -18.93
C VAL A 203 -3.03 -8.90 -19.17
N TYR A 204 -1.91 -9.24 -19.82
CA TYR A 204 -1.00 -8.20 -20.32
C TYR A 204 -1.53 -7.74 -21.68
N ASP A 205 -1.99 -6.50 -21.74
CA ASP A 205 -2.39 -5.87 -22.99
C ASP A 205 -1.22 -5.86 -24.00
N SER A 206 -1.54 -6.12 -25.27
CA SER A 206 -0.58 -5.99 -26.36
C SER A 206 -0.03 -4.55 -26.40
N ARG A 207 1.24 -4.40 -26.76
CA ARG A 207 2.09 -3.19 -26.67
C ARG A 207 1.51 -1.87 -27.18
N GLU A 208 0.33 -1.88 -27.82
CA GLU A 208 -0.22 -0.74 -28.55
C GLU A 208 -1.29 0.08 -27.78
N ASN A 209 -1.82 -0.39 -26.64
CA ASN A 209 -2.95 0.27 -25.95
C ASN A 209 -2.73 0.47 -24.43
N HIS A 210 -1.54 0.88 -24.02
CA HIS A 210 -1.28 1.25 -22.61
C HIS A 210 -1.82 2.65 -22.27
N THR A 211 -3.11 2.77 -22.02
CA THR A 211 -3.67 3.93 -21.30
C THR A 211 -3.64 3.66 -19.80
N THR A 212 -2.49 3.81 -19.18
CA THR A 212 -2.44 3.80 -17.71
C THR A 212 -2.29 5.23 -17.20
N HIS A 213 -3.14 5.62 -16.25
CA HIS A 213 -3.04 6.93 -15.56
C HIS A 213 -1.91 6.97 -14.53
N PHE A 214 -1.17 5.87 -14.40
CA PHE A 214 0.04 5.79 -13.59
C PHE A 214 1.19 6.52 -14.29
N ASN A 215 1.66 7.62 -13.71
CA ASN A 215 2.86 8.29 -14.19
C ASN A 215 4.10 7.60 -13.59
N PRO A 216 4.90 6.84 -14.38
CA PRO A 216 5.99 6.02 -13.84
C PRO A 216 7.02 6.83 -13.05
N VAL A 217 7.20 8.11 -13.35
CA VAL A 217 8.17 8.99 -12.68
C VAL A 217 7.58 9.59 -11.41
N TRP A 218 6.47 10.32 -11.52
CA TRP A 218 5.90 11.07 -10.40
C TRP A 218 5.27 10.19 -9.33
N ASP A 219 4.58 9.13 -9.73
CA ASP A 219 3.96 8.22 -8.78
C ASP A 219 5.01 7.31 -8.12
N SER A 220 6.04 6.89 -8.86
CA SER A 220 7.20 6.24 -8.25
C SER A 220 7.92 7.15 -7.25
N ILE A 221 8.15 8.43 -7.59
CA ILE A 221 8.76 9.38 -6.66
C ILE A 221 7.93 9.51 -5.37
N ARG A 222 6.59 9.55 -5.47
CA ARG A 222 5.72 9.58 -4.28
C ARG A 222 5.87 8.35 -3.41
N ILE A 223 5.88 7.17 -4.02
CA ILE A 223 6.09 5.89 -3.32
C ILE A 223 7.50 5.86 -2.69
N TYR A 224 8.54 6.20 -3.47
CA TYR A 224 9.91 6.22 -2.95
C TYR A 224 10.13 7.31 -1.89
N ARG A 225 9.40 8.43 -1.94
CA ARG A 225 9.45 9.46 -0.90
C ARG A 225 8.99 8.95 0.47
N LEU A 226 8.08 7.97 0.52
CA LEU A 226 7.71 7.30 1.78
C LEU A 226 8.90 6.54 2.37
N PHE A 227 9.58 5.76 1.52
CA PHE A 227 10.78 5.01 1.92
C PHE A 227 11.94 5.95 2.28
N LEU A 228 12.16 7.00 1.46
CA LEU A 228 13.19 8.01 1.72
C LEU A 228 12.97 8.76 3.03
N ARG A 229 11.74 9.06 3.41
CA ARG A 229 11.45 9.68 4.71
C ARG A 229 11.81 8.77 5.88
N ALA A 230 11.48 7.48 5.81
CA ALA A 230 11.87 6.52 6.83
C ALA A 230 13.38 6.38 6.91
N PHE A 231 14.05 6.25 5.77
CA PHE A 231 15.50 6.19 5.67
C PHE A 231 16.18 7.46 6.16
N ALA A 232 15.70 8.65 5.78
CA ALA A 232 16.25 9.93 6.22
C ALA A 232 16.17 10.11 7.75
N ARG A 233 15.05 9.71 8.38
CA ARG A 233 14.93 9.72 9.83
C ARG A 233 15.96 8.82 10.49
N PHE A 234 16.14 7.60 9.97
CA PHE A 234 17.15 6.66 10.47
C PHE A 234 18.56 7.20 10.27
N LEU A 235 18.88 7.75 9.10
CA LEU A 235 20.18 8.34 8.79
C LEU A 235 20.49 9.52 9.69
N LEU A 236 19.54 10.45 9.87
CA LEU A 236 19.68 11.62 10.75
C LEU A 236 19.90 11.21 12.22
N SER A 237 19.15 10.20 12.68
CA SER A 237 19.34 9.61 14.01
C SER A 237 20.75 9.03 14.19
N SER A 238 21.23 8.27 13.21
CA SER A 238 22.57 7.68 13.25
C SER A 238 23.69 8.72 13.20
N LEU A 239 23.56 9.74 12.34
CA LEU A 239 24.52 10.84 12.25
C LEU A 239 24.55 11.65 13.52
N SER A 240 23.40 12.00 14.11
CA SER A 240 23.33 12.74 15.38
C SER A 240 23.98 11.94 16.51
N SER A 241 23.76 10.62 16.56
CA SER A 241 24.38 9.74 17.55
C SER A 241 25.92 9.71 17.41
N SER A 242 26.43 9.67 16.17
CA SER A 242 27.87 9.71 15.91
C SER A 242 28.49 11.05 16.29
N CYS A 243 27.82 12.17 16.04
CA CYS A 243 28.27 13.48 16.48
C CYS A 243 28.33 13.60 18.02
N ILE A 244 27.32 13.06 18.70
CA ILE A 244 27.28 13.03 20.17
C ILE A 244 28.39 12.13 20.72
N ASP A 245 28.63 10.96 20.12
CA ASP A 245 29.71 10.05 20.51
C ASP A 245 31.07 10.75 20.47
N LEU A 246 31.37 11.45 19.37
CA LEU A 246 32.61 12.21 19.21
C LEU A 246 32.72 13.37 20.21
N ALA A 247 31.63 14.11 20.41
CA ALA A 247 31.62 15.22 21.37
C ALA A 247 31.83 14.75 22.81
N LEU A 248 31.16 13.66 23.22
CA LEU A 248 31.33 13.05 24.52
C LEU A 248 32.73 12.48 24.72
N PHE A 249 33.27 11.83 23.67
CA PHE A 249 34.65 11.34 23.71
C PHE A 249 35.65 12.47 23.95
N ALA A 250 35.56 13.56 23.19
CA ALA A 250 36.43 14.73 23.36
C ALA A 250 36.30 15.36 24.78
N LEU A 251 35.05 15.47 25.27
CA LEU A 251 34.76 15.96 26.61
C LEU A 251 35.41 15.09 27.68
N PHE A 252 35.21 13.77 27.64
CA PHE A 252 35.76 12.84 28.61
C PHE A 252 37.28 12.75 28.54
N CYS A 253 37.89 12.81 27.36
CA CYS A 253 39.34 12.92 27.22
C CYS A 253 39.87 14.19 27.92
N GLY A 254 39.17 15.32 27.81
CA GLY A 254 39.55 16.55 28.52
C GLY A 254 39.42 16.44 30.04
N LEU A 255 38.34 15.82 30.53
CA LEU A 255 38.07 15.67 31.97
C LEU A 255 38.98 14.65 32.66
N LEU A 256 39.37 13.59 31.96
CA LEU A 256 40.18 12.48 32.50
C LEU A 256 41.68 12.70 32.35
N ARG A 257 42.10 13.68 31.56
CA ARG A 257 43.50 13.96 31.22
C ARG A 257 44.37 14.08 32.48
N GLY A 258 45.37 13.19 32.57
CA GLY A 258 46.35 13.19 33.65
C GLY A 258 45.85 12.58 34.98
N ARG A 259 44.68 11.92 34.99
CA ARG A 259 44.16 11.23 36.19
C ARG A 259 44.68 9.79 36.30
N MET A 260 44.96 9.15 35.16
CA MET A 260 45.52 7.81 35.06
C MET A 260 46.63 7.79 34.02
N THR A 261 47.11 6.61 33.61
CA THR A 261 47.96 6.52 32.42
C THR A 261 47.16 6.88 31.17
N GLU A 262 47.81 7.47 30.18
CA GLU A 262 47.18 7.95 28.94
C GLU A 262 46.31 6.88 28.28
N TYR A 263 46.74 5.62 28.31
CA TYR A 263 45.99 4.49 27.79
C TYR A 263 44.63 4.30 28.50
N TYR A 264 44.60 4.37 29.83
CA TYR A 264 43.36 4.19 30.59
C TYR A 264 42.46 5.41 30.55
N ASP A 265 42.99 6.63 30.41
CA ASP A 265 42.21 7.86 30.22
C ASP A 265 41.42 7.75 28.90
N VAL A 266 42.05 7.34 27.80
CA VAL A 266 41.41 7.17 26.47
C VAL A 266 40.41 6.01 26.47
N LEU A 267 40.78 4.87 27.11
CA LEU A 267 39.89 3.69 27.15
C LEU A 267 38.58 4.00 27.91
N LEU A 268 38.71 4.65 29.08
CA LEU A 268 37.54 5.02 29.89
C LEU A 268 36.68 6.09 29.22
N ALA A 269 37.32 7.10 28.61
CA ALA A 269 36.61 8.14 27.82
C ALA A 269 35.80 7.51 26.68
N SER A 270 36.39 6.57 25.94
CA SER A 270 35.73 5.86 24.85
C SER A 270 34.56 5.02 25.35
N ALA A 271 34.73 4.27 26.43
CA ALA A 271 33.67 3.44 27.02
C ALA A 271 32.46 4.28 27.47
N LEU A 272 32.71 5.37 28.21
CA LEU A 272 31.64 6.27 28.67
C LEU A 272 30.93 6.96 27.54
N ALA A 273 31.64 7.47 26.51
CA ALA A 273 31.06 8.07 25.33
C ALA A 273 30.15 7.08 24.59
N ARG A 274 30.61 5.83 24.37
CA ARG A 274 29.83 4.76 23.73
C ARG A 274 28.55 4.42 24.49
N ILE A 275 28.60 4.26 25.79
CA ILE A 275 27.42 3.95 26.60
C ILE A 275 26.37 5.07 26.46
N LEU A 276 26.78 6.32 26.64
CA LEU A 276 25.87 7.44 26.59
C LEU A 276 25.30 7.69 25.16
N SER A 277 26.14 7.58 24.14
CA SER A 277 25.69 7.71 22.74
C SER A 277 24.76 6.57 22.33
N ALA A 278 24.97 5.34 22.83
CA ALA A 278 24.07 4.21 22.60
C ALA A 278 22.69 4.42 23.26
N VAL A 279 22.64 4.93 24.49
CA VAL A 279 21.38 5.29 25.16
C VAL A 279 20.66 6.39 24.41
N TYR A 280 21.36 7.44 23.98
CA TYR A 280 20.79 8.50 23.15
C TYR A 280 20.23 7.95 21.83
N ASN A 281 21.01 7.11 21.14
CA ASN A 281 20.58 6.50 19.87
C ASN A 281 19.32 5.64 20.05
N TYR A 282 19.26 4.86 21.13
CA TYR A 282 18.07 4.08 21.47
C TYR A 282 16.85 5.00 21.69
N CYS A 283 16.99 6.03 22.51
CA CYS A 283 15.90 6.95 22.84
C CYS A 283 15.39 7.70 21.60
N ILE A 284 16.29 8.18 20.74
CA ILE A 284 15.90 8.94 19.55
C ILE A 284 15.27 8.03 18.50
N ASN A 285 15.79 6.82 18.31
CA ASN A 285 15.19 5.84 17.42
C ASN A 285 13.81 5.42 17.92
N TYR A 286 13.64 5.17 19.21
CA TYR A 286 12.36 4.85 19.81
C TYR A 286 11.34 5.97 19.54
N LYS A 287 11.69 7.24 19.78
CA LYS A 287 10.78 8.37 19.63
C LYS A 287 10.54 8.80 18.18
N LEU A 288 11.57 8.84 17.34
CA LEU A 288 11.47 9.43 15.98
C LEU A 288 11.29 8.39 14.86
N VAL A 289 11.82 7.18 15.06
CA VAL A 289 11.78 6.15 14.01
C VAL A 289 10.65 5.16 14.28
N PHE A 290 10.45 4.72 15.52
CA PHE A 290 9.49 3.68 15.88
C PHE A 290 8.18 4.21 16.50
N ALA A 291 8.19 5.29 17.29
CA ALA A 291 6.99 5.84 17.93
C ALA A 291 6.10 6.71 16.99
N ALA A 292 6.55 7.07 15.82
CA ALA A 292 5.71 7.75 14.80
C ALA A 292 4.62 6.85 14.20
N LYS A 293 4.25 5.75 14.88
CA LYS A 293 3.26 4.74 14.47
C LYS A 293 2.11 4.58 15.49
N ALA A 294 1.97 5.52 16.43
CA ALA A 294 0.78 5.58 17.28
C ALA A 294 -0.26 6.51 16.69
#